data_ff92782c2223b30a929789da49505dfe
#
_entry.id   ff92782c2223b30a929789da49505dfe
#
_cell.length_a   1.000
_cell.length_b   1.000
_cell.length_c   1.000
_cell.angle_alpha   90.00
_cell.angle_beta   90.00
_cell.angle_gamma   90.00
#
_symmetry.space_group_name_H-M   'P 1'
#
loop_
_entity.id
_entity.type
_entity.pdbx_description
1 polymer ?
#
loop_
_entity_poly.entity_id
_entity_poly.type
_entity_poly.pdbx_seq_one_letter_code
_entity_poly.pdbx_strand_id
1 'polypeptide(L)'
;IPINFYYLCALMFPRITYILLIISIFVASCSSYTRVMKGNDMDAKLNLAIKLYNKGDYFKALPLLEELITVYRGTKKAEKTYYYYAYTNYQLGDYETAAYDFDNFAKTFPGSEYSEECAFMHSYCYYQDSPEYSLDQTNTVKAINELQLFADQYPQSSRIEQCNKLIDQLRAKLEEKSFQNAKLYFNMEEYKASITTFRNLLNDFPSTTYSEQALF
;
A
#
# COMPACT_ATOMS: atom_id res chain seq x y z
N ILE A 1 -53.40 41.02 -5.78
CA ILE A 1 -52.20 40.89 -6.64
C ILE A 1 -51.79 39.39 -6.60
N PRO A 2 -52.18 38.56 -7.56
CA PRO A 2 -51.65 37.19 -7.71
C PRO A 2 -50.61 37.21 -8.83
N ILE A 3 -49.40 37.62 -8.52
CA ILE A 3 -48.31 37.58 -9.45
C ILE A 3 -47.30 36.55 -8.92
N ASN A 4 -46.89 35.64 -9.81
CA ASN A 4 -45.65 34.86 -9.76
C ASN A 4 -45.66 33.37 -9.42
N PHE A 5 -46.75 32.66 -9.35
CA PHE A 5 -46.64 31.21 -9.28
C PHE A 5 -46.17 30.57 -10.60
N TYR A 6 -46.56 31.15 -11.75
CA TYR A 6 -46.17 30.65 -13.08
C TYR A 6 -44.71 30.91 -13.43
N TYR A 7 -44.14 32.05 -12.99
CA TYR A 7 -42.72 32.37 -13.22
C TYR A 7 -41.77 31.51 -12.36
N LEU A 8 -42.16 31.16 -11.12
CA LEU A 8 -41.37 30.28 -10.29
C LEU A 8 -41.33 28.83 -10.85
N CYS A 9 -42.46 28.34 -11.36
CA CYS A 9 -42.51 27.04 -12.02
C CYS A 9 -41.67 26.99 -13.29
N ALA A 10 -41.68 28.00 -14.13
CA ALA A 10 -40.93 28.05 -15.39
C ALA A 10 -39.41 28.09 -15.20
N LEU A 11 -38.92 28.65 -14.10
CA LEU A 11 -37.48 28.70 -13.73
C LEU A 11 -36.99 27.43 -13.01
N MET A 12 -37.87 26.66 -12.36
CA MET A 12 -37.52 25.42 -11.70
C MET A 12 -37.48 24.19 -12.63
N PHE A 13 -38.32 24.18 -13.68
CA PHE A 13 -38.41 23.07 -14.65
C PHE A 13 -37.05 22.70 -15.29
N PRO A 14 -36.24 23.64 -15.85
CA PRO A 14 -34.98 23.27 -16.48
C PRO A 14 -33.93 22.74 -15.47
N ARG A 15 -33.96 23.25 -14.23
CA ARG A 15 -33.02 22.75 -13.21
C ARG A 15 -33.31 21.34 -12.73
N ILE A 16 -34.58 21.01 -12.59
CA ILE A 16 -35.04 19.65 -12.21
C ILE A 16 -34.73 18.65 -13.32
N THR A 17 -34.91 19.03 -14.59
CA THR A 17 -34.58 18.16 -15.75
C THR A 17 -33.07 17.90 -15.84
N TYR A 18 -32.20 18.88 -15.56
CA TYR A 18 -30.75 18.66 -15.51
C TYR A 18 -30.35 17.75 -14.35
N ILE A 19 -30.96 17.89 -13.17
CA ILE A 19 -30.70 17.03 -12.02
C ILE A 19 -31.15 15.58 -12.33
N LEU A 20 -32.32 15.38 -12.93
CA LEU A 20 -32.80 14.06 -13.32
C LEU A 20 -31.93 13.42 -14.40
N LEU A 21 -31.41 14.22 -15.35
CA LEU A 21 -30.49 13.74 -16.38
C LEU A 21 -29.14 13.31 -15.80
N ILE A 22 -28.61 14.04 -14.82
CA ILE A 22 -27.39 13.67 -14.10
C ILE A 22 -27.61 12.39 -13.29
N ILE A 23 -28.72 12.28 -12.58
CA ILE A 23 -29.08 11.07 -11.80
C ILE A 23 -29.22 9.85 -12.73
N SER A 24 -29.82 10.01 -13.93
CA SER A 24 -29.98 8.91 -14.89
C SER A 24 -28.64 8.36 -15.39
N ILE A 25 -27.61 9.21 -15.54
CA ILE A 25 -26.27 8.81 -15.96
C ILE A 25 -25.58 7.98 -14.86
N PHE A 26 -25.76 8.35 -13.59
CA PHE A 26 -25.22 7.59 -12.47
C PHE A 26 -25.85 6.20 -12.30
N VAL A 27 -27.16 6.07 -12.53
CA VAL A 27 -27.88 4.80 -12.45
C VAL A 27 -27.48 3.84 -13.59
N ALA A 28 -27.20 4.34 -14.79
CA ALA A 28 -26.78 3.53 -15.92
C ALA A 28 -25.38 2.91 -15.73
N SER A 29 -24.45 3.60 -15.05
CA SER A 29 -23.10 3.09 -14.78
C SER A 29 -23.10 1.91 -13.79
N CYS A 30 -23.99 1.92 -12.81
CA CYS A 30 -24.10 0.84 -11.82
C CYS A 30 -24.64 -0.48 -12.42
N SER A 31 -25.44 -0.39 -13.47
CA SER A 31 -26.10 -1.54 -14.13
C SER A 31 -25.09 -2.43 -14.89
N SER A 32 -24.08 -1.88 -15.53
CA SER A 32 -23.10 -2.66 -16.32
C SER A 32 -22.14 -3.46 -15.42
N TYR A 33 -21.66 -2.88 -14.33
CA TYR A 33 -20.81 -3.55 -13.33
C TYR A 33 -21.55 -4.75 -12.72
N THR A 34 -22.77 -4.52 -12.23
CA THR A 34 -23.58 -5.57 -11.59
C THR A 34 -23.89 -6.73 -12.54
N ARG A 35 -24.09 -6.44 -13.82
CA ARG A 35 -24.34 -7.48 -14.85
C ARG A 35 -23.11 -8.37 -15.03
N VAL A 36 -21.92 -7.81 -15.14
CA VAL A 36 -20.68 -8.57 -15.29
C VAL A 36 -20.35 -9.32 -14.00
N MET A 37 -20.48 -8.68 -12.83
CA MET A 37 -20.24 -9.28 -11.53
C MET A 37 -21.07 -10.56 -11.30
N LYS A 38 -22.37 -10.52 -11.68
CA LYS A 38 -23.29 -11.66 -11.54
C LYS A 38 -23.21 -12.65 -12.71
N GLY A 39 -22.50 -12.31 -13.78
CA GLY A 39 -22.33 -13.18 -14.94
C GLY A 39 -21.33 -14.32 -14.69
N ASN A 40 -21.36 -15.32 -15.58
CA ASN A 40 -20.42 -16.45 -15.54
C ASN A 40 -19.25 -16.28 -16.53
N ASP A 41 -19.15 -15.14 -17.20
CA ASP A 41 -18.05 -14.87 -18.13
C ASP A 41 -16.82 -14.34 -17.36
N MET A 42 -15.88 -15.27 -17.07
CA MET A 42 -14.66 -14.96 -16.30
C MET A 42 -13.72 -14.02 -17.07
N ASP A 43 -13.72 -14.07 -18.40
CA ASP A 43 -12.90 -13.19 -19.21
C ASP A 43 -13.45 -11.76 -19.22
N ALA A 44 -14.75 -11.60 -19.27
CA ALA A 44 -15.38 -10.30 -19.10
C ALA A 44 -15.13 -9.72 -17.71
N LYS A 45 -15.14 -10.56 -16.65
CA LYS A 45 -14.77 -10.14 -15.27
C LYS A 45 -13.33 -9.68 -15.19
N LEU A 46 -12.38 -10.43 -15.75
CA LEU A 46 -10.96 -10.05 -15.74
C LEU A 46 -10.73 -8.71 -16.47
N ASN A 47 -11.31 -8.56 -17.65
CA ASN A 47 -11.18 -7.32 -18.42
C ASN A 47 -11.80 -6.11 -17.67
N LEU A 48 -12.93 -6.33 -17.00
CA LEU A 48 -13.55 -5.30 -16.17
C LEU A 48 -12.71 -4.96 -14.95
N ALA A 49 -12.17 -5.96 -14.26
CA ALA A 49 -11.30 -5.76 -13.09
C ALA A 49 -10.06 -4.92 -13.45
N ILE A 50 -9.37 -5.26 -14.54
CA ILE A 50 -8.22 -4.51 -15.03
C ILE A 50 -8.61 -3.08 -15.42
N LYS A 51 -9.77 -2.91 -16.08
CA LYS A 51 -10.28 -1.58 -16.43
C LYS A 51 -10.58 -0.72 -15.19
N LEU A 52 -11.13 -1.33 -14.15
CA LEU A 52 -11.43 -0.65 -12.88
C LEU A 52 -10.12 -0.29 -12.16
N TYR A 53 -9.17 -1.23 -12.08
CA TYR A 53 -7.84 -0.98 -11.54
C TYR A 53 -7.17 0.22 -12.23
N ASN A 54 -7.13 0.24 -13.56
CA ASN A 54 -6.51 1.33 -14.33
C ASN A 54 -7.24 2.69 -14.17
N LYS A 55 -8.49 2.69 -13.67
CA LYS A 55 -9.26 3.89 -13.33
C LYS A 55 -9.09 4.32 -11.87
N GLY A 56 -8.37 3.55 -11.06
CA GLY A 56 -8.25 3.78 -9.62
C GLY A 56 -9.48 3.32 -8.81
N ASP A 57 -10.43 2.60 -9.41
CA ASP A 57 -11.61 2.07 -8.70
C ASP A 57 -11.29 0.69 -8.11
N TYR A 58 -10.34 0.68 -7.18
CA TYR A 58 -9.77 -0.54 -6.56
C TYR A 58 -10.82 -1.31 -5.75
N PHE A 59 -11.72 -0.60 -5.06
CA PHE A 59 -12.81 -1.22 -4.29
C PHE A 59 -13.75 -2.06 -5.15
N LYS A 60 -13.96 -1.69 -6.41
CA LYS A 60 -14.75 -2.50 -7.34
C LYS A 60 -13.92 -3.55 -8.08
N ALA A 61 -12.62 -3.34 -8.25
CA ALA A 61 -11.73 -4.30 -8.87
C ALA A 61 -11.50 -5.52 -7.98
N LEU A 62 -11.30 -5.29 -6.66
CA LEU A 62 -10.93 -6.32 -5.70
C LEU A 62 -11.85 -7.54 -5.71
N PRO A 63 -13.17 -7.46 -5.53
CA PRO A 63 -14.03 -8.65 -5.47
C PRO A 63 -14.07 -9.46 -6.77
N LEU A 64 -13.82 -8.81 -7.92
CA LEU A 64 -13.67 -9.52 -9.19
C LEU A 64 -12.38 -10.32 -9.23
N LEU A 65 -11.27 -9.73 -8.75
CA LEU A 65 -9.96 -10.39 -8.72
C LEU A 65 -9.92 -11.52 -7.70
N GLU A 66 -10.54 -11.38 -6.53
CA GLU A 66 -10.69 -12.43 -5.52
C GLU A 66 -11.38 -13.69 -6.07
N GLU A 67 -12.46 -13.52 -6.81
CA GLU A 67 -13.11 -14.64 -7.49
C GLU A 67 -12.18 -15.27 -8.52
N LEU A 68 -11.49 -14.45 -9.32
CA LEU A 68 -10.70 -14.90 -10.46
C LEU A 68 -9.38 -15.59 -10.07
N ILE A 69 -8.73 -15.22 -8.96
CA ILE A 69 -7.52 -15.94 -8.49
C ILE A 69 -7.81 -17.40 -8.17
N THR A 70 -9.02 -17.71 -7.72
CA THR A 70 -9.45 -19.07 -7.44
C THR A 70 -9.78 -19.83 -8.73
N VAL A 71 -10.51 -19.18 -9.64
CA VAL A 71 -10.97 -19.79 -10.90
C VAL A 71 -9.82 -20.02 -11.87
N TYR A 72 -8.87 -19.08 -11.96
CA TYR A 72 -7.75 -19.20 -12.91
C TYR A 72 -6.52 -19.92 -12.37
N ARG A 73 -6.57 -20.48 -11.16
CA ARG A 73 -5.46 -21.24 -10.57
C ARG A 73 -4.97 -22.32 -11.54
N GLY A 74 -3.65 -22.32 -11.83
CA GLY A 74 -3.02 -23.28 -12.76
C GLY A 74 -3.25 -22.99 -14.26
N THR A 75 -3.87 -21.87 -14.61
CA THR A 75 -4.05 -21.46 -16.01
C THR A 75 -3.04 -20.37 -16.40
N LYS A 76 -2.91 -20.11 -17.71
CA LYS A 76 -2.08 -19.00 -18.24
C LYS A 76 -2.54 -17.62 -17.79
N LYS A 77 -3.78 -17.48 -17.28
CA LYS A 77 -4.33 -16.21 -16.81
C LYS A 77 -4.07 -15.98 -15.32
N ALA A 78 -3.64 -17.01 -14.58
CA ALA A 78 -3.37 -16.95 -13.16
C ALA A 78 -2.36 -15.84 -12.84
N GLU A 79 -1.24 -15.80 -13.55
CA GLU A 79 -0.16 -14.84 -13.37
C GLU A 79 -0.68 -13.40 -13.43
N LYS A 80 -1.33 -13.04 -14.54
CA LYS A 80 -1.89 -11.70 -14.72
C LYS A 80 -2.93 -11.33 -13.66
N THR A 81 -3.80 -12.28 -13.29
CA THR A 81 -4.84 -12.06 -12.29
C THR A 81 -4.22 -11.82 -10.92
N TYR A 82 -3.23 -12.62 -10.55
CA TYR A 82 -2.56 -12.53 -9.26
C TYR A 82 -1.77 -11.22 -9.12
N TYR A 83 -1.09 -10.78 -10.19
CA TYR A 83 -0.39 -9.50 -10.24
C TYR A 83 -1.33 -8.33 -9.95
N TYR A 84 -2.46 -8.25 -10.66
CA TYR A 84 -3.44 -7.19 -10.43
C TYR A 84 -4.10 -7.28 -9.05
N TYR A 85 -4.28 -8.48 -8.52
CA TYR A 85 -4.82 -8.69 -7.18
C TYR A 85 -3.89 -8.13 -6.10
N ALA A 86 -2.61 -8.51 -6.12
CA ALA A 86 -1.61 -8.01 -5.18
C ALA A 86 -1.49 -6.47 -5.23
N TYR A 87 -1.43 -5.91 -6.44
CA TYR A 87 -1.39 -4.47 -6.62
C TYR A 87 -2.68 -3.77 -6.18
N THR A 88 -3.83 -4.42 -6.31
CA THR A 88 -5.11 -3.84 -5.85
C THR A 88 -5.11 -3.71 -4.32
N ASN A 89 -4.66 -4.72 -3.59
CA ASN A 89 -4.52 -4.66 -2.13
C ASN A 89 -3.51 -3.57 -1.72
N TYR A 90 -2.37 -3.47 -2.41
CA TYR A 90 -1.40 -2.40 -2.19
C TYR A 90 -2.02 -1.00 -2.37
N GLN A 91 -2.77 -0.78 -3.43
CA GLN A 91 -3.40 0.51 -3.72
C GLN A 91 -4.54 0.86 -2.75
N LEU A 92 -5.14 -0.14 -2.11
CA LEU A 92 -6.12 0.05 -1.04
C LEU A 92 -5.48 0.34 0.32
N GLY A 93 -4.13 0.26 0.42
CA GLY A 93 -3.39 0.47 1.66
C GLY A 93 -3.37 -0.75 2.57
N ASP A 94 -3.86 -1.90 2.11
CA ASP A 94 -3.73 -3.18 2.82
C ASP A 94 -2.35 -3.77 2.55
N TYR A 95 -1.33 -3.17 3.18
CA TYR A 95 0.06 -3.51 2.93
C TYR A 95 0.43 -4.91 3.46
N GLU A 96 -0.20 -5.38 4.52
CA GLU A 96 0.05 -6.72 5.07
C GLU A 96 -0.42 -7.80 4.08
N THR A 97 -1.67 -7.70 3.61
CA THR A 97 -2.20 -8.61 2.59
C THR A 97 -1.42 -8.50 1.28
N ALA A 98 -1.11 -7.28 0.83
CA ALA A 98 -0.34 -7.07 -0.39
C ALA A 98 1.08 -7.68 -0.30
N ALA A 99 1.77 -7.55 0.84
CA ALA A 99 3.08 -8.15 1.05
C ALA A 99 3.01 -9.67 0.90
N TYR A 100 2.02 -10.30 1.53
CA TYR A 100 1.80 -11.74 1.39
C TYR A 100 1.52 -12.15 -0.06
N ASP A 101 0.69 -11.39 -0.77
CA ASP A 101 0.33 -11.68 -2.16
C ASP A 101 1.53 -11.52 -3.11
N PHE A 102 2.34 -10.48 -2.93
CA PHE A 102 3.55 -10.28 -3.73
C PHE A 102 4.59 -11.39 -3.51
N ASP A 103 4.80 -11.82 -2.25
CA ASP A 103 5.67 -12.95 -1.93
C ASP A 103 5.18 -14.25 -2.57
N ASN A 104 3.88 -14.52 -2.46
CA ASN A 104 3.26 -15.67 -3.11
C ASN A 104 3.37 -15.63 -4.64
N PHE A 105 3.24 -14.45 -5.24
CA PHE A 105 3.44 -14.27 -6.68
C PHE A 105 4.87 -14.67 -7.08
N ALA A 106 5.87 -14.10 -6.42
CA ALA A 106 7.28 -14.36 -6.74
C ALA A 106 7.64 -15.86 -6.59
N LYS A 107 7.09 -16.52 -5.57
CA LYS A 107 7.27 -17.97 -5.33
C LYS A 107 6.52 -18.85 -6.32
N THR A 108 5.33 -18.45 -6.75
CA THR A 108 4.48 -19.24 -7.65
C THR A 108 4.89 -19.10 -9.11
N PHE A 109 5.38 -17.93 -9.49
CA PHE A 109 5.76 -17.58 -10.87
C PHE A 109 7.22 -17.13 -10.97
N PRO A 110 8.21 -17.93 -10.55
CA PRO A 110 9.62 -17.51 -10.48
C PRO A 110 10.22 -17.17 -11.85
N GLY A 111 9.63 -17.66 -12.94
CA GLY A 111 10.03 -17.36 -14.32
C GLY A 111 9.28 -16.19 -14.96
N SER A 112 8.40 -15.52 -14.22
CA SER A 112 7.66 -14.36 -14.69
C SER A 112 8.56 -13.13 -14.82
N GLU A 113 8.31 -12.30 -15.83
CA GLU A 113 8.94 -10.98 -15.97
C GLU A 113 8.60 -10.05 -14.79
N TYR A 114 7.52 -10.32 -14.05
CA TYR A 114 7.08 -9.55 -12.88
C TYR A 114 7.62 -10.09 -11.55
N SER A 115 8.34 -11.24 -11.56
CA SER A 115 8.77 -11.90 -10.32
C SER A 115 9.70 -11.03 -9.48
N GLU A 116 10.71 -10.40 -10.10
CA GLU A 116 11.62 -9.48 -9.41
C GLU A 116 10.86 -8.26 -8.86
N GLU A 117 9.95 -7.69 -9.65
CA GLU A 117 9.14 -6.56 -9.22
C GLU A 117 8.26 -6.93 -8.02
N CYS A 118 7.61 -8.10 -8.06
CA CYS A 118 6.78 -8.57 -6.95
C CYS A 118 7.62 -8.84 -5.69
N ALA A 119 8.81 -9.43 -5.84
CA ALA A 119 9.74 -9.62 -4.71
C ALA A 119 10.16 -8.28 -4.07
N PHE A 120 10.41 -7.25 -4.88
CA PHE A 120 10.66 -5.90 -4.36
C PHE A 120 9.41 -5.32 -3.68
N MET A 121 8.23 -5.44 -4.29
CA MET A 121 6.98 -4.91 -3.74
C MET A 121 6.59 -5.57 -2.41
N HIS A 122 6.91 -6.84 -2.21
CA HIS A 122 6.82 -7.51 -0.91
C HIS A 122 7.55 -6.73 0.19
N SER A 123 8.84 -6.44 -0.03
CA SER A 123 9.65 -5.67 0.93
C SER A 123 9.14 -4.24 1.07
N TYR A 124 8.72 -3.63 -0.02
CA TYR A 124 8.25 -2.25 -0.07
C TYR A 124 6.92 -2.05 0.67
N CYS A 125 6.06 -3.07 0.73
CA CYS A 125 4.85 -3.03 1.54
C CYS A 125 5.18 -2.85 3.03
N TYR A 126 6.16 -3.55 3.58
CA TYR A 126 6.59 -3.36 4.96
C TYR A 126 7.23 -1.99 5.20
N TYR A 127 7.93 -1.44 4.20
CA TYR A 127 8.40 -0.05 4.28
C TYR A 127 7.23 0.93 4.41
N GLN A 128 6.17 0.76 3.62
CA GLN A 128 4.98 1.60 3.67
C GLN A 128 4.20 1.45 4.99
N ASP A 129 4.23 0.26 5.57
CA ASP A 129 3.57 -0.04 6.84
C ASP A 129 4.43 0.29 8.07
N SER A 130 5.66 0.79 7.87
CA SER A 130 6.55 1.22 8.94
C SER A 130 6.03 2.50 9.58
N PRO A 131 5.63 2.49 10.87
CA PRO A 131 5.00 3.64 11.52
C PRO A 131 6.02 4.72 11.92
N GLU A 132 5.52 5.80 12.51
CA GLU A 132 6.34 6.84 13.14
C GLU A 132 7.24 6.25 14.24
N TYR A 133 8.42 6.86 14.46
CA TYR A 133 9.43 6.35 15.39
C TYR A 133 8.91 6.10 16.82
N SER A 134 7.92 6.86 17.27
CA SER A 134 7.35 6.77 18.62
C SER A 134 6.53 5.49 18.84
N LEU A 135 6.04 4.86 17.78
CA LEU A 135 5.22 3.65 17.82
C LEU A 135 6.09 2.37 17.81
N ASP A 136 5.46 1.21 17.83
CA ASP A 136 6.15 -0.07 17.68
C ASP A 136 6.87 -0.17 16.34
N GLN A 137 8.11 -0.65 16.33
CA GLN A 137 8.97 -0.68 15.16
C GLN A 137 9.14 -2.09 14.56
N THR A 138 8.25 -3.01 14.89
CA THR A 138 8.31 -4.39 14.37
C THR A 138 8.31 -4.41 12.85
N ASN A 139 7.40 -3.65 12.21
CA ASN A 139 7.33 -3.56 10.74
C ASN A 139 8.52 -2.82 10.15
N THR A 140 9.12 -1.86 10.85
CA THR A 140 10.37 -1.19 10.43
C THR A 140 11.53 -2.17 10.35
N VAL A 141 11.72 -2.99 11.38
CA VAL A 141 12.77 -4.01 11.41
C VAL A 141 12.52 -5.07 10.33
N LYS A 142 11.26 -5.49 10.16
CA LYS A 142 10.87 -6.43 9.11
C LYS A 142 11.16 -5.87 7.72
N ALA A 143 10.82 -4.61 7.47
CA ALA A 143 11.12 -3.94 6.20
C ALA A 143 12.62 -3.92 5.86
N ILE A 144 13.48 -3.63 6.86
CA ILE A 144 14.94 -3.66 6.67
C ILE A 144 15.39 -5.07 6.25
N ASN A 145 14.93 -6.10 6.96
CA ASN A 145 15.30 -7.49 6.68
C ASN A 145 14.84 -7.94 5.29
N GLU A 146 13.61 -7.64 4.91
CA GLU A 146 13.07 -8.02 3.60
C GLU A 146 13.73 -7.26 2.43
N LEU A 147 14.09 -5.97 2.63
CA LEU A 147 14.85 -5.21 1.64
C LEU A 147 16.28 -5.75 1.48
N GLN A 148 16.92 -6.19 2.56
CA GLN A 148 18.23 -6.84 2.49
C GLN A 148 18.13 -8.20 1.79
N LEU A 149 17.11 -9.00 2.11
CA LEU A 149 16.87 -10.28 1.46
C LEU A 149 16.63 -10.12 -0.05
N PHE A 150 15.87 -9.09 -0.45
CA PHE A 150 15.71 -8.76 -1.86
C PHE A 150 17.05 -8.43 -2.52
N ALA A 151 17.89 -7.60 -1.88
CA ALA A 151 19.18 -7.20 -2.41
C ALA A 151 20.14 -8.41 -2.58
N ASP A 152 20.10 -9.36 -1.63
CA ASP A 152 20.88 -10.58 -1.68
C ASP A 152 20.39 -11.53 -2.80
N GLN A 153 19.07 -11.61 -2.99
CA GLN A 153 18.46 -12.47 -4.00
C GLN A 153 18.63 -11.91 -5.43
N TYR A 154 18.61 -10.59 -5.58
CA TYR A 154 18.70 -9.90 -6.87
C TYR A 154 19.86 -8.89 -6.91
N PRO A 155 21.13 -9.32 -6.78
CA PRO A 155 22.28 -8.41 -6.63
C PRO A 155 22.56 -7.56 -7.87
N GLN A 156 22.00 -7.90 -9.03
CA GLN A 156 22.11 -7.15 -10.27
C GLN A 156 20.88 -6.29 -10.58
N SER A 157 19.91 -6.23 -9.66
CA SER A 157 18.69 -5.44 -9.84
C SER A 157 19.01 -3.94 -9.91
N SER A 158 18.34 -3.26 -10.82
CA SER A 158 18.38 -1.79 -10.88
C SER A 158 17.77 -1.10 -9.64
N ARG A 159 17.10 -1.88 -8.77
CA ARG A 159 16.46 -1.40 -7.53
C ARG A 159 17.37 -1.42 -6.29
N ILE A 160 18.63 -1.92 -6.42
CA ILE A 160 19.56 -2.01 -5.27
C ILE A 160 19.82 -0.65 -4.64
N GLU A 161 20.05 0.39 -5.42
CA GLU A 161 20.24 1.74 -4.91
C GLU A 161 19.00 2.23 -4.14
N GLN A 162 17.82 1.95 -4.65
CA GLN A 162 16.55 2.25 -3.98
C GLN A 162 16.44 1.49 -2.65
N CYS A 163 16.75 0.18 -2.62
CA CYS A 163 16.72 -0.63 -1.40
C CYS A 163 17.64 -0.05 -0.33
N ASN A 164 18.88 0.27 -0.68
CA ASN A 164 19.84 0.86 0.26
C ASN A 164 19.32 2.17 0.85
N LYS A 165 18.78 3.06 0.00
CA LYS A 165 18.19 4.32 0.46
C LYS A 165 17.01 4.11 1.42
N LEU A 166 16.13 3.14 1.14
CA LEU A 166 15.01 2.81 2.01
C LEU A 166 15.49 2.24 3.36
N ILE A 167 16.50 1.36 3.33
CA ILE A 167 17.13 0.81 4.54
C ILE A 167 17.72 1.92 5.40
N ASP A 168 18.43 2.87 4.79
CA ASP A 168 19.03 4.00 5.53
C ASP A 168 17.95 4.87 6.19
N GLN A 169 16.83 5.12 5.52
CA GLN A 169 15.70 5.85 6.07
C GLN A 169 15.08 5.11 7.27
N LEU A 170 14.91 3.79 7.17
CA LEU A 170 14.36 2.97 8.25
C LEU A 170 15.33 2.90 9.44
N ARG A 171 16.64 2.78 9.19
CA ARG A 171 17.68 2.83 10.23
C ARG A 171 17.69 4.16 10.96
N ALA A 172 17.63 5.28 10.25
CA ALA A 172 17.53 6.61 10.85
C ALA A 172 16.31 6.73 11.77
N LYS A 173 15.17 6.12 11.41
CA LYS A 173 13.97 6.07 12.25
C LYS A 173 14.22 5.28 13.55
N LEU A 174 14.94 4.15 13.49
CA LEU A 174 15.32 3.37 14.68
C LEU A 174 16.31 4.11 15.57
N GLU A 175 17.29 4.80 14.96
CA GLU A 175 18.23 5.68 15.69
C GLU A 175 17.47 6.78 16.45
N GLU A 176 16.55 7.47 15.77
CA GLU A 176 15.75 8.52 16.38
C GLU A 176 14.94 7.97 17.56
N LYS A 177 14.27 6.82 17.41
CA LYS A 177 13.55 6.16 18.50
C LYS A 177 14.47 5.90 19.71
N SER A 178 15.64 5.35 19.46
CA SER A 178 16.61 5.03 20.52
C SER A 178 17.08 6.31 21.23
N PHE A 179 17.39 7.37 20.48
CA PHE A 179 17.77 8.66 21.03
C PHE A 179 16.66 9.30 21.87
N GLN A 180 15.42 9.33 21.34
CA GLN A 180 14.29 9.92 22.05
C GLN A 180 13.93 9.14 23.32
N ASN A 181 14.09 7.82 23.32
CA ASN A 181 13.91 7.00 24.52
C ASN A 181 14.97 7.32 25.58
N ALA A 182 16.25 7.46 25.20
CA ALA A 182 17.31 7.83 26.13
C ALA A 182 17.08 9.23 26.73
N LYS A 183 16.64 10.20 25.89
CA LYS A 183 16.27 11.55 26.30
C LYS A 183 15.05 11.56 27.23
N LEU A 184 14.07 10.69 26.98
CA LEU A 184 12.91 10.55 27.86
C LEU A 184 13.33 10.11 29.26
N TYR A 185 14.20 9.09 29.39
CA TYR A 185 14.75 8.66 30.70
C TYR A 185 15.52 9.78 31.38
N PHE A 186 16.28 10.57 30.63
CA PHE A 186 16.99 11.74 31.20
C PHE A 186 16.01 12.77 31.78
N ASN A 187 14.94 13.08 31.03
CA ASN A 187 13.92 14.04 31.48
C ASN A 187 13.09 13.54 32.68
N MET A 188 13.01 12.22 32.85
CA MET A 188 12.39 11.58 34.02
C MET A 188 13.35 11.45 35.22
N GLU A 189 14.58 11.98 35.14
CA GLU A 189 15.64 11.88 36.16
C GLU A 189 16.12 10.43 36.38
N GLU A 190 15.77 9.50 35.49
CA GLU A 190 16.20 8.09 35.49
C GLU A 190 17.60 7.96 34.84
N TYR A 191 18.61 8.60 35.43
CA TYR A 191 19.93 8.77 34.81
C TYR A 191 20.66 7.45 34.49
N LYS A 192 20.49 6.41 35.30
CA LYS A 192 21.10 5.09 35.00
C LYS A 192 20.52 4.46 33.76
N ALA A 193 19.19 4.53 33.58
CA ALA A 193 18.51 4.04 32.39
C ALA A 193 18.91 4.87 31.18
N SER A 194 18.95 6.20 31.30
CA SER A 194 19.38 7.11 30.24
C SER A 194 20.78 6.78 29.74
N ILE A 195 21.77 6.68 30.65
CA ILE A 195 23.16 6.34 30.29
C ILE A 195 23.23 4.98 29.58
N THR A 196 22.48 3.99 30.05
CA THR A 196 22.47 2.66 29.42
C THR A 196 21.89 2.74 28.01
N THR A 197 20.78 3.48 27.84
CA THR A 197 20.12 3.62 26.54
C THR A 197 20.97 4.42 25.55
N PHE A 198 21.64 5.48 25.97
CA PHE A 198 22.61 6.20 25.13
C PHE A 198 23.79 5.33 24.70
N ARG A 199 24.33 4.50 25.61
CA ARG A 199 25.39 3.54 25.26
C ARG A 199 24.91 2.52 24.22
N ASN A 200 23.70 2.00 24.38
CA ASN A 200 23.11 1.09 23.38
C ASN A 200 22.97 1.79 22.02
N LEU A 201 22.48 3.03 21.99
CA LEU A 201 22.42 3.81 20.76
C LEU A 201 23.78 3.90 20.05
N LEU A 202 24.86 4.25 20.81
CA LEU A 202 26.20 4.38 20.22
C LEU A 202 26.78 3.03 19.77
N ASN A 203 26.41 1.93 20.42
CA ASN A 203 26.86 0.58 20.06
C ASN A 203 26.09 0.07 18.82
N ASP A 204 24.75 0.26 18.79
CA ASP A 204 23.89 -0.23 17.72
C ASP A 204 24.03 0.61 16.44
N PHE A 205 24.35 1.90 16.60
CA PHE A 205 24.50 2.88 15.53
C PHE A 205 25.80 3.68 15.66
N PRO A 206 26.97 3.08 15.36
CA PRO A 206 28.27 3.75 15.56
C PRO A 206 28.47 5.04 14.77
N SER A 207 27.75 5.19 13.65
CA SER A 207 27.80 6.38 12.77
C SER A 207 26.63 7.35 13.01
N THR A 208 25.95 7.23 14.15
CA THR A 208 24.76 8.05 14.44
C THR A 208 25.06 9.54 14.47
N THR A 209 24.16 10.33 13.91
CA THR A 209 24.23 11.80 13.97
C THR A 209 24.01 12.34 15.39
N TYR A 210 23.49 11.53 16.31
CA TYR A 210 23.26 11.87 17.72
C TYR A 210 24.47 11.61 18.61
N SER A 211 25.62 11.17 18.07
CA SER A 211 26.79 10.77 18.86
C SER A 211 27.27 11.86 19.80
N GLU A 212 27.39 13.11 19.35
CA GLU A 212 27.78 14.23 20.19
C GLU A 212 26.77 14.48 21.32
N GLN A 213 25.48 14.48 21.01
CA GLN A 213 24.42 14.70 22.00
C GLN A 213 24.27 13.55 23.01
N ALA A 214 24.67 12.34 22.61
CA ALA A 214 24.62 11.17 23.49
C ALA A 214 25.80 11.07 24.48
N LEU A 215 26.89 11.80 24.23
CA LEU A 215 28.08 11.82 25.06
C LEU A 215 28.07 12.93 26.11
N PHE A 216 27.29 13.97 25.92
CA PHE A 216 27.17 15.14 26.82
C PHE A 216 25.81 15.19 27.52
#